data_612677017d34302d26b90d3d214060f1
#
_entry.id   612677017d34302d26b90d3d214060f1
#
_cell.length_a   1.000
_cell.length_b   1.000
_cell.length_c   1.000
_cell.angle_alpha   90.00
_cell.angle_beta   90.00
_cell.angle_gamma   90.00
#
_symmetry.space_group_name_H-M   'P 1'
#
loop_
_entity.id
_entity.type
_entity.pdbx_description
1 polymer ?
#
loop_
_entity_poly.entity_id
_entity_poly.type
_entity_poly.pdbx_seq_one_letter_code
_entity_poly.pdbx_strand_id
1 'polypeptide(L)'
;LMKEFADNDDMPLAGGVPTAPTGYNTDWFNEILNTAPVTEHNITANFGSDKGSSLLSLNYLDQNGIIGEDASFYKRFSTRLNSSYSINDFLSVGANVNYAYIENSGVATGINGYNPISYAYNIDPTTPVYDENSNDTFGYGVSPVPYSRMWNPIAFMDEAPKNKNITQQFFGNVYAEITFIKDLVFRTDFGINHRNFRGRMFAPKFFHSAECKEDNSRVEQSTNANSSWQWENTLRYKKSFGE
;
A
#
# COMPACT_ATOMS: atom_id res chain seq x y z
N LEU A 1 26.78 19.69 18.55
CA LEU A 1 26.59 19.68 17.09
C LEU A 1 26.07 21.03 16.58
N MET A 2 24.88 21.51 17.00
CA MET A 2 24.33 22.80 16.56
C MET A 2 25.20 23.99 16.96
N LYS A 3 25.75 23.99 18.20
CA LYS A 3 26.66 25.03 18.67
C LYS A 3 27.98 25.01 17.89
N GLU A 4 28.50 23.82 17.63
CA GLU A 4 29.73 23.61 16.86
C GLU A 4 29.55 24.04 15.38
N PHE A 5 28.36 23.87 14.81
CA PHE A 5 28.02 24.33 13.48
C PHE A 5 27.93 25.86 13.41
N ALA A 6 27.32 26.51 14.41
CA ALA A 6 27.21 27.94 14.50
C ALA A 6 28.59 28.62 14.78
N ASP A 7 29.42 27.99 15.59
CA ASP A 7 30.77 28.49 15.92
C ASP A 7 31.73 28.37 14.70
N ASN A 8 31.52 27.39 13.82
CA ASN A 8 32.33 27.20 12.60
C ASN A 8 31.97 28.12 11.44
N ASP A 9 30.73 28.55 11.33
CA ASP A 9 30.22 29.29 10.17
C ASP A 9 29.97 30.80 10.46
N ASP A 10 30.31 31.29 11.65
CA ASP A 10 30.00 32.65 12.13
C ASP A 10 28.51 33.03 11.93
N MET A 11 27.65 32.05 11.78
CA MET A 11 26.22 32.27 11.58
C MET A 11 25.48 32.33 12.91
N PRO A 12 24.83 33.45 13.25
CA PRO A 12 23.93 33.45 14.39
C PRO A 12 22.81 32.43 14.12
N LEU A 13 22.70 31.40 14.98
CA LEU A 13 21.54 30.53 14.95
C LEU A 13 20.28 31.39 15.11
N ALA A 14 19.45 31.46 14.08
CA ALA A 14 18.18 32.14 14.17
C ALA A 14 17.36 31.50 15.29
N GLY A 15 17.22 32.22 16.41
CA GLY A 15 16.50 31.76 17.59
C GLY A 15 17.36 31.22 18.74
N GLY A 16 18.70 31.14 18.60
CA GLY A 16 19.62 30.65 19.64
C GLY A 16 19.65 29.12 19.74
N VAL A 17 20.73 28.60 20.30
CA VAL A 17 20.78 27.20 20.78
C VAL A 17 19.84 27.15 22.00
N PRO A 18 19.02 26.13 22.19
CA PRO A 18 18.29 25.91 23.42
C PRO A 18 19.31 25.93 24.58
N THR A 19 19.26 26.99 25.39
CA THR A 19 20.30 27.25 26.42
C THR A 19 20.00 26.52 27.73
N ALA A 20 18.85 25.90 27.84
CA ALA A 20 18.49 25.09 29.00
C ALA A 20 18.25 23.64 28.56
N PRO A 21 18.83 22.66 29.28
CA PRO A 21 18.40 21.27 29.09
C PRO A 21 16.94 21.16 29.45
N THR A 22 16.10 20.81 28.48
CA THR A 22 14.67 20.56 28.70
C THR A 22 14.43 19.31 29.56
N GLY A 23 15.49 18.52 29.80
CA GLY A 23 15.40 17.23 30.45
C GLY A 23 15.01 16.09 29.51
N TYR A 24 14.69 16.41 28.25
CA TYR A 24 14.31 15.43 27.24
C TYR A 24 15.48 15.11 26.30
N ASN A 25 15.53 13.87 25.83
CA ASN A 25 16.43 13.38 24.80
C ASN A 25 15.70 12.29 24.00
N THR A 26 14.78 12.72 23.17
CA THR A 26 13.87 11.83 22.42
C THR A 26 14.61 11.17 21.26
N ASP A 27 14.59 9.84 21.22
CA ASP A 27 15.03 9.04 20.08
C ASP A 27 13.87 8.90 19.09
N TRP A 28 13.75 9.87 18.21
CA TRP A 28 12.65 9.97 17.27
C TRP A 28 12.53 8.78 16.32
N PHE A 29 13.63 8.12 15.97
CA PHE A 29 13.56 6.92 15.15
C PHE A 29 12.96 5.75 15.90
N ASN A 30 13.29 5.61 17.17
CA ASN A 30 12.68 4.58 18.02
C ASN A 30 11.19 4.83 18.25
N GLU A 31 10.76 6.10 18.31
CA GLU A 31 9.36 6.47 18.47
C GLU A 31 8.50 6.19 17.22
N ILE A 32 9.06 6.37 16.00
CA ILE A 32 8.30 6.21 14.76
C ILE A 32 8.36 4.81 14.15
N LEU A 33 9.38 4.01 14.54
CA LEU A 33 9.60 2.68 13.98
C LEU A 33 9.03 1.61 14.91
N ASN A 34 8.28 0.69 14.34
CA ASN A 34 7.70 -0.43 15.06
C ASN A 34 7.99 -1.76 14.37
N THR A 35 7.91 -2.84 15.15
CA THR A 35 7.96 -4.20 14.59
C THR A 35 6.70 -4.43 13.79
N ALA A 36 6.86 -4.74 12.50
CA ALA A 36 5.76 -4.94 11.57
C ALA A 36 5.60 -6.43 11.23
N PRO A 37 4.66 -7.15 11.84
CA PRO A 37 4.42 -8.54 11.51
C PRO A 37 3.86 -8.68 10.09
N VAL A 38 4.25 -9.77 9.43
CA VAL A 38 3.68 -10.23 8.17
C VAL A 38 3.12 -11.63 8.38
N THR A 39 1.86 -11.81 8.04
CA THR A 39 1.18 -13.11 8.10
C THR A 39 0.67 -13.46 6.72
N GLU A 40 1.02 -14.64 6.23
CA GLU A 40 0.54 -15.15 4.95
C GLU A 40 0.03 -16.58 5.10
N HIS A 41 -1.18 -16.82 4.58
CA HIS A 41 -1.80 -18.13 4.52
C HIS A 41 -2.16 -18.46 3.08
N ASN A 42 -1.76 -19.64 2.63
CA ASN A 42 -2.10 -20.15 1.31
C ASN A 42 -2.68 -21.56 1.43
N ILE A 43 -3.83 -21.78 0.81
CA ILE A 43 -4.47 -23.09 0.70
C ILE A 43 -4.71 -23.38 -0.77
N THR A 44 -4.21 -24.50 -1.25
CA THR A 44 -4.40 -24.93 -2.63
C THR A 44 -4.99 -26.35 -2.66
N ALA A 45 -6.05 -26.51 -3.42
CA ALA A 45 -6.67 -27.79 -3.70
C ALA A 45 -6.56 -28.11 -5.21
N ASN A 46 -6.11 -29.32 -5.50
CA ASN A 46 -6.03 -29.85 -6.87
C ASN A 46 -7.00 -31.01 -7.02
N PHE A 47 -7.81 -30.95 -8.06
CA PHE A 47 -8.77 -31.99 -8.43
C PHE A 47 -8.41 -32.48 -9.84
N GLY A 48 -8.40 -33.77 -10.03
CA GLY A 48 -8.11 -34.38 -11.33
C GLY A 48 -9.00 -35.56 -11.62
N SER A 49 -9.30 -35.78 -12.90
CA SER A 49 -9.94 -36.94 -13.45
C SER A 49 -9.37 -37.22 -14.84
N ASP A 50 -9.74 -38.35 -15.46
CA ASP A 50 -9.32 -38.67 -16.83
C ASP A 50 -9.77 -37.63 -17.85
N LYS A 51 -10.80 -36.84 -17.52
CA LYS A 51 -11.40 -35.82 -18.42
C LYS A 51 -10.98 -34.42 -18.13
N GLY A 52 -10.35 -34.12 -16.98
CA GLY A 52 -9.99 -32.75 -16.68
C GLY A 52 -9.31 -32.56 -15.35
N SER A 53 -8.82 -31.34 -15.16
CA SER A 53 -8.15 -30.93 -13.95
C SER A 53 -8.64 -29.55 -13.50
N SER A 54 -8.64 -29.34 -12.19
CA SER A 54 -8.96 -28.04 -11.60
C SER A 54 -8.03 -27.77 -10.43
N LEU A 55 -7.57 -26.53 -10.33
CA LEU A 55 -6.80 -25.99 -9.21
C LEU A 55 -7.57 -24.82 -8.65
N LEU A 56 -7.82 -24.86 -7.34
CA LEU A 56 -8.34 -23.74 -6.56
C LEU A 56 -7.30 -23.35 -5.53
N SER A 57 -6.89 -22.08 -5.53
CA SER A 57 -5.98 -21.53 -4.54
C SER A 57 -6.63 -20.31 -3.86
N LEU A 58 -6.50 -20.25 -2.54
CA LEU A 58 -6.92 -19.14 -1.69
C LEU A 58 -5.66 -18.62 -0.98
N ASN A 59 -5.45 -17.32 -1.02
CA ASN A 59 -4.33 -16.68 -0.34
C ASN A 59 -4.84 -15.49 0.47
N TYR A 60 -4.37 -15.38 1.71
CA TYR A 60 -4.57 -14.23 2.58
C TYR A 60 -3.21 -13.72 3.04
N LEU A 61 -2.96 -12.44 2.84
CA LEU A 61 -1.78 -11.71 3.30
C LEU A 61 -2.24 -10.56 4.18
N ASP A 62 -1.63 -10.43 5.36
CA ASP A 62 -1.78 -9.30 6.28
C ASP A 62 -0.38 -8.81 6.67
N GLN A 63 -0.08 -7.57 6.34
CA GLN A 63 1.21 -6.94 6.56
C GLN A 63 1.00 -5.57 7.19
N ASN A 64 1.59 -5.35 8.36
CA ASN A 64 1.65 -4.04 8.98
C ASN A 64 2.83 -3.23 8.44
N GLY A 65 2.73 -1.91 8.50
CA GLY A 65 3.83 -1.02 8.15
C GLY A 65 4.82 -0.87 9.30
N ILE A 66 6.07 -0.62 8.98
CA ILE A 66 7.12 -0.34 9.98
C ILE A 66 7.04 1.07 10.55
N ILE A 67 6.20 1.94 9.99
CA ILE A 67 5.97 3.31 10.42
C ILE A 67 4.47 3.53 10.57
N GLY A 68 4.06 4.15 11.69
CA GLY A 68 2.67 4.55 11.92
C GLY A 68 1.76 3.43 12.39
N GLU A 69 2.33 2.35 12.93
CA GLU A 69 1.59 1.24 13.52
C GLU A 69 0.34 0.84 12.71
N ASP A 70 -0.86 0.93 13.32
CA ASP A 70 -2.13 0.56 12.69
C ASP A 70 -2.56 1.48 11.54
N ALA A 71 -1.94 2.66 11.39
CA ALA A 71 -2.23 3.57 10.30
C ALA A 71 -1.62 3.12 8.97
N SER A 72 -0.65 2.20 9.01
CA SER A 72 0.06 1.71 7.84
C SER A 72 -0.08 0.19 7.72
N PHE A 73 -0.83 -0.27 6.74
CA PHE A 73 -1.06 -1.71 6.54
C PHE A 73 -1.36 -2.05 5.07
N TYR A 74 -1.16 -3.31 4.75
CA TYR A 74 -1.55 -3.91 3.48
C TYR A 74 -2.19 -5.28 3.74
N LYS A 75 -3.48 -5.43 3.35
CA LYS A 75 -4.22 -6.69 3.46
C LYS A 75 -4.68 -7.13 2.08
N ARG A 76 -4.46 -8.38 1.75
CA ARG A 76 -4.88 -8.94 0.47
C ARG A 76 -5.53 -10.31 0.67
N PHE A 77 -6.74 -10.44 0.20
CA PHE A 77 -7.36 -11.72 -0.07
C PHE A 77 -7.35 -11.96 -1.58
N SER A 78 -6.91 -13.12 -2.01
CA SER A 78 -6.96 -13.49 -3.42
C SER A 78 -7.38 -14.94 -3.60
N THR A 79 -8.06 -15.20 -4.72
CA THR A 79 -8.44 -16.54 -5.16
C THR A 79 -8.02 -16.73 -6.59
N ARG A 80 -7.60 -17.95 -6.90
CA ARG A 80 -7.25 -18.41 -8.25
C ARG A 80 -7.93 -19.72 -8.54
N LEU A 81 -8.62 -19.78 -9.67
CA LEU A 81 -9.18 -20.98 -10.24
C LEU A 81 -8.60 -21.21 -11.62
N ASN A 82 -8.01 -22.36 -11.85
CA ASN A 82 -7.66 -22.85 -13.18
C ASN A 82 -8.36 -24.17 -13.37
N SER A 83 -9.14 -24.29 -14.43
CA SER A 83 -9.90 -25.50 -14.72
C SER A 83 -9.87 -25.80 -16.21
N SER A 84 -9.73 -27.06 -16.55
CA SER A 84 -9.85 -27.57 -17.91
C SER A 84 -10.64 -28.87 -17.89
N TYR A 85 -11.49 -29.07 -18.90
CA TYR A 85 -12.32 -30.25 -19.02
C TYR A 85 -12.52 -30.65 -20.48
N SER A 86 -12.22 -31.91 -20.81
CA SER A 86 -12.50 -32.52 -22.11
C SER A 86 -13.93 -33.07 -22.13
N ILE A 87 -14.79 -32.36 -22.83
CA ILE A 87 -16.22 -32.76 -22.97
C ILE A 87 -16.30 -34.06 -23.76
N ASN A 88 -15.47 -34.15 -24.82
CA ASN A 88 -15.28 -35.31 -25.65
C ASN A 88 -13.94 -35.24 -26.41
N ASP A 89 -13.69 -36.15 -27.36
CA ASP A 89 -12.41 -36.26 -28.04
C ASP A 89 -12.09 -35.05 -28.94
N PHE A 90 -13.09 -34.25 -29.32
CA PHE A 90 -12.88 -33.09 -30.17
C PHE A 90 -13.09 -31.74 -29.49
N LEU A 91 -13.68 -31.69 -28.29
CA LEU A 91 -14.00 -30.45 -27.60
C LEU A 91 -13.49 -30.46 -26.17
N SER A 92 -12.61 -29.50 -25.87
CA SER A 92 -12.19 -29.17 -24.51
C SER A 92 -12.52 -27.72 -24.18
N VAL A 93 -12.87 -27.46 -22.93
CA VAL A 93 -13.15 -26.13 -22.42
C VAL A 93 -12.33 -25.86 -21.16
N GLY A 94 -12.07 -24.61 -20.90
CA GLY A 94 -11.40 -24.26 -19.65
C GLY A 94 -11.62 -22.82 -19.27
N ALA A 95 -11.24 -22.53 -18.01
CA ALA A 95 -11.33 -21.21 -17.43
C ALA A 95 -10.12 -20.97 -16.52
N ASN A 96 -9.58 -19.76 -16.58
CA ASN A 96 -8.59 -19.26 -15.62
C ASN A 96 -9.14 -17.98 -15.02
N VAL A 97 -9.34 -17.96 -13.72
CA VAL A 97 -9.94 -16.84 -13.01
C VAL A 97 -9.07 -16.47 -11.83
N ASN A 98 -8.80 -15.20 -11.69
CA ASN A 98 -8.13 -14.62 -10.53
C ASN A 98 -8.98 -13.47 -10.00
N TYR A 99 -9.16 -13.43 -8.71
CA TYR A 99 -9.78 -12.31 -8.02
C TYR A 99 -8.89 -11.88 -6.86
N ALA A 100 -8.74 -10.57 -6.69
CA ALA A 100 -8.05 -10.00 -5.55
C ALA A 100 -8.86 -8.87 -4.94
N TYR A 101 -8.98 -8.90 -3.61
CA TYR A 101 -9.45 -7.81 -2.78
C TYR A 101 -8.27 -7.30 -1.96
N ILE A 102 -7.93 -6.04 -2.16
CA ILE A 102 -6.79 -5.40 -1.52
C ILE A 102 -7.30 -4.20 -0.73
N GLU A 103 -6.92 -4.13 0.54
CA GLU A 103 -7.13 -2.98 1.39
C GLU A 103 -5.78 -2.50 1.90
N ASN A 104 -5.49 -1.22 1.73
CA ASN A 104 -4.25 -0.65 2.23
C ASN A 104 -4.43 0.77 2.72
N SER A 105 -3.62 1.12 3.68
CA SER A 105 -3.41 2.45 4.20
C SER A 105 -1.91 2.69 4.37
N GLY A 106 -1.50 3.93 4.46
CA GLY A 106 -0.12 4.28 4.76
C GLY A 106 -0.02 5.73 5.19
N VAL A 107 1.00 6.02 5.98
CA VAL A 107 1.33 7.39 6.33
C VAL A 107 1.89 8.12 5.11
N ALA A 108 1.69 9.44 5.07
CA ALA A 108 2.18 10.26 3.98
C ALA A 108 3.72 10.15 3.88
N THR A 109 4.21 9.77 2.71
CA THR A 109 5.63 9.68 2.37
C THR A 109 5.98 10.66 1.26
N GLY A 110 5.53 11.92 1.41
CA GLY A 110 5.58 12.93 0.36
C GLY A 110 7.00 13.24 -0.15
N ILE A 111 7.10 13.50 -1.44
CA ILE A 111 8.35 13.80 -2.17
C ILE A 111 9.00 15.11 -1.69
N ASN A 112 8.26 15.98 -0.99
CA ASN A 112 8.68 17.33 -0.60
C ASN A 112 9.24 17.43 0.82
N GLY A 113 9.73 16.34 1.41
CA GLY A 113 10.28 16.36 2.77
C GLY A 113 9.25 16.29 3.90
N TYR A 114 7.96 16.30 3.59
CA TYR A 114 6.87 16.19 4.56
C TYR A 114 6.53 14.72 4.79
N ASN A 115 7.32 14.05 5.63
CA ASN A 115 7.08 12.66 6.02
C ASN A 115 7.68 12.37 7.40
N PRO A 116 7.22 11.33 8.11
CA PRO A 116 7.68 11.05 9.48
C PRO A 116 9.20 10.84 9.58
N ILE A 117 9.82 10.23 8.58
CA ILE A 117 11.28 9.96 8.59
C ILE A 117 12.06 11.28 8.51
N SER A 118 11.67 12.18 7.58
CA SER A 118 12.37 13.45 7.46
C SER A 118 12.16 14.35 8.67
N TYR A 119 11.00 14.30 9.29
CA TYR A 119 10.77 15.00 10.55
C TYR A 119 11.60 14.40 11.68
N ALA A 120 11.61 13.07 11.83
CA ALA A 120 12.43 12.40 12.84
C ALA A 120 13.93 12.68 12.70
N TYR A 121 14.41 12.87 11.47
CA TYR A 121 15.81 13.22 11.20
C TYR A 121 16.15 14.67 11.55
N ASN A 122 15.20 15.60 11.38
CA ASN A 122 15.47 17.03 11.49
C ASN A 122 14.95 17.69 12.78
N ILE A 123 14.03 17.06 13.50
CA ILE A 123 13.53 17.59 14.77
C ILE A 123 14.60 17.48 15.85
N ASP A 124 14.66 18.49 16.72
CA ASP A 124 15.63 18.46 17.83
C ASP A 124 15.21 17.41 18.88
N PRO A 125 16.19 16.69 19.48
CA PRO A 125 15.92 15.66 20.46
C PRO A 125 15.44 16.22 21.82
N THR A 126 15.53 17.55 22.02
CA THR A 126 15.07 18.21 23.23
C THR A 126 13.54 18.44 23.23
N THR A 127 12.89 18.18 22.11
CA THR A 127 11.44 18.17 22.00
C THR A 127 10.90 16.85 22.55
N PRO A 128 9.96 16.87 23.52
CA PRO A 128 9.31 15.64 24.00
C PRO A 128 8.27 15.14 22.99
N VAL A 129 7.90 13.87 23.07
CA VAL A 129 6.76 13.34 22.29
C VAL A 129 5.47 14.03 22.70
N TYR A 130 5.20 14.11 24.01
CA TYR A 130 4.05 14.79 24.59
C TYR A 130 4.50 15.86 25.57
N ASP A 131 3.77 16.98 25.61
CA ASP A 131 3.97 18.09 26.56
C ASP A 131 2.59 18.61 27.01
N GLU A 132 2.31 18.47 28.31
CA GLU A 132 1.04 18.94 28.91
C GLU A 132 0.87 20.46 28.83
N ASN A 133 1.93 21.20 28.63
CA ASN A 133 1.91 22.66 28.48
C ASN A 133 1.87 23.09 27.00
N SER A 134 1.84 22.16 26.08
CA SER A 134 1.75 22.44 24.64
C SER A 134 0.41 23.08 24.28
N ASN A 135 0.43 23.97 23.30
CA ASN A 135 -0.78 24.47 22.63
C ASN A 135 -1.26 23.56 21.49
N ASP A 136 -0.59 22.44 21.28
CA ASP A 136 -1.00 21.43 20.32
C ASP A 136 -2.40 20.87 20.65
N THR A 137 -3.20 20.56 19.63
CA THR A 137 -4.58 20.05 19.79
C THR A 137 -4.66 18.77 20.63
N PHE A 138 -3.63 17.94 20.57
CA PHE A 138 -3.58 16.62 21.20
C PHE A 138 -2.47 16.49 22.24
N GLY A 139 -1.79 17.61 22.57
CA GLY A 139 -0.74 17.66 23.59
C GLY A 139 0.60 17.14 23.13
N TYR A 140 0.89 17.16 21.83
CA TYR A 140 2.21 16.80 21.32
C TYR A 140 3.23 17.92 21.62
N GLY A 141 4.47 17.51 21.89
CA GLY A 141 5.57 18.45 22.07
C GLY A 141 5.86 19.21 20.78
N VAL A 142 6.04 20.52 20.92
CA VAL A 142 6.38 21.43 19.82
C VAL A 142 7.84 21.82 19.95
N SER A 143 8.58 21.83 18.83
CA SER A 143 10.00 22.26 18.85
C SER A 143 10.15 23.65 19.46
N PRO A 144 11.06 23.82 20.42
CA PRO A 144 11.31 25.12 21.03
C PRO A 144 12.04 26.09 20.10
N VAL A 145 12.49 25.63 18.94
CA VAL A 145 13.19 26.47 17.95
C VAL A 145 12.17 27.40 17.29
N PRO A 146 12.31 28.74 17.46
CA PRO A 146 11.38 29.70 16.88
C PRO A 146 11.26 29.54 15.36
N TYR A 147 10.03 29.66 14.85
CA TYR A 147 9.70 29.52 13.43
C TYR A 147 10.07 28.15 12.83
N SER A 148 10.33 27.15 13.66
CA SER A 148 10.55 25.79 13.20
C SER A 148 9.28 25.29 12.51
N ARG A 149 9.44 24.83 11.26
CA ARG A 149 8.39 24.06 10.56
C ARG A 149 8.55 22.56 10.79
N MET A 150 9.40 22.20 11.74
CA MET A 150 9.60 20.81 12.11
C MET A 150 8.40 20.35 12.93
N TRP A 151 7.68 19.44 12.35
CA TRP A 151 6.53 18.81 12.99
C TRP A 151 7.02 17.66 13.87
N ASN A 152 6.44 17.51 15.03
CA ASN A 152 6.63 16.30 15.83
C ASN A 152 6.20 15.08 14.96
N PRO A 153 7.10 14.10 14.73
CA PRO A 153 6.82 12.99 13.83
C PRO A 153 5.58 12.18 14.21
N ILE A 154 5.32 12.02 15.52
CA ILE A 154 4.15 11.31 16.03
C ILE A 154 2.88 12.13 15.77
N ALA A 155 2.91 13.44 16.10
CA ALA A 155 1.82 14.36 15.77
C ALA A 155 1.51 14.34 14.27
N PHE A 156 2.53 14.37 13.43
CA PHE A 156 2.34 14.27 11.97
C PHE A 156 1.63 12.98 11.57
N MET A 157 1.99 11.84 12.14
CA MET A 157 1.33 10.57 11.80
C MET A 157 -0.14 10.54 12.23
N ASP A 158 -0.47 11.22 13.31
CA ASP A 158 -1.85 11.28 13.84
C ASP A 158 -2.71 12.37 13.18
N GLU A 159 -2.12 13.49 12.84
CA GLU A 159 -2.79 14.69 12.31
C GLU A 159 -2.77 14.75 10.78
N ALA A 160 -1.79 14.10 10.14
CA ALA A 160 -1.73 14.04 8.67
C ALA A 160 -2.96 13.33 8.07
N PRO A 161 -3.26 13.63 6.81
CA PRO A 161 -4.36 12.97 6.12
C PRO A 161 -4.26 11.45 6.16
N LYS A 162 -5.31 10.79 6.65
CA LYS A 162 -5.41 9.34 6.73
C LYS A 162 -6.10 8.78 5.49
N ASN A 163 -5.40 7.91 4.80
CA ASN A 163 -5.88 7.30 3.56
C ASN A 163 -6.32 5.86 3.80
N LYS A 164 -7.43 5.47 3.18
CA LYS A 164 -7.85 4.08 3.09
C LYS A 164 -8.20 3.77 1.65
N ASN A 165 -7.50 2.84 1.06
CA ASN A 165 -7.68 2.44 -0.33
C ASN A 165 -8.18 1.00 -0.40
N ILE A 166 -9.14 0.77 -1.27
CA ILE A 166 -9.67 -0.55 -1.58
C ILE A 166 -9.55 -0.76 -3.08
N THR A 167 -8.89 -1.85 -3.46
CA THR A 167 -8.79 -2.29 -4.84
C THR A 167 -9.45 -3.66 -4.96
N GLN A 168 -10.38 -3.79 -5.90
CA GLN A 168 -10.95 -5.06 -6.32
C GLN A 168 -10.49 -5.30 -7.75
N GLN A 169 -9.89 -6.45 -7.99
CA GLN A 169 -9.40 -6.81 -9.32
C GLN A 169 -9.91 -8.20 -9.67
N PHE A 170 -10.56 -8.29 -10.80
CA PHE A 170 -10.94 -9.52 -11.45
C PHE A 170 -10.19 -9.63 -12.77
N PHE A 171 -9.50 -10.73 -12.96
CA PHE A 171 -8.79 -11.03 -14.19
C PHE A 171 -9.04 -12.50 -14.54
N GLY A 172 -9.49 -12.77 -15.75
CA GLY A 172 -9.71 -14.14 -16.13
C GLY A 172 -10.07 -14.31 -17.61
N ASN A 173 -10.05 -15.54 -18.04
CA ASN A 173 -10.46 -15.94 -19.37
C ASN A 173 -11.19 -17.28 -19.33
N VAL A 174 -12.03 -17.48 -20.33
CA VAL A 174 -12.63 -18.76 -20.68
C VAL A 174 -12.25 -19.12 -22.10
N TYR A 175 -12.01 -20.39 -22.36
CA TYR A 175 -11.62 -20.85 -23.68
C TYR A 175 -12.29 -22.14 -24.06
N ALA A 176 -12.36 -22.36 -25.37
CA ALA A 176 -12.71 -23.65 -25.96
C ALA A 176 -11.66 -24.04 -27.01
N GLU A 177 -11.29 -25.30 -27.01
CA GLU A 177 -10.42 -25.92 -28.03
C GLU A 177 -11.21 -26.98 -28.78
N ILE A 178 -11.22 -26.85 -30.12
CA ILE A 178 -11.90 -27.76 -31.03
C ILE A 178 -10.84 -28.41 -31.91
N THR A 179 -10.76 -29.73 -31.82
CA THR A 179 -9.90 -30.56 -32.69
C THR A 179 -10.74 -31.04 -33.86
N PHE A 180 -10.66 -30.36 -34.99
CA PHE A 180 -11.44 -30.70 -36.18
C PHE A 180 -11.01 -32.02 -36.83
N ILE A 181 -9.71 -32.18 -36.95
CA ILE A 181 -9.03 -33.39 -37.43
C ILE A 181 -7.75 -33.58 -36.65
N LYS A 182 -7.16 -34.75 -36.72
CA LYS A 182 -5.84 -35.00 -36.12
C LYS A 182 -4.87 -33.91 -36.56
N ASP A 183 -4.16 -33.34 -35.64
CA ASP A 183 -3.16 -32.29 -35.86
C ASP A 183 -3.71 -30.86 -36.15
N LEU A 184 -5.02 -30.61 -36.24
CA LEU A 184 -5.62 -29.31 -36.47
C LEU A 184 -6.52 -28.92 -35.29
N VAL A 185 -6.07 -27.94 -34.50
CA VAL A 185 -6.77 -27.45 -33.31
C VAL A 185 -7.09 -25.98 -33.48
N PHE A 186 -8.36 -25.65 -33.33
CA PHE A 186 -8.87 -24.29 -33.22
C PHE A 186 -9.10 -23.97 -31.75
N ARG A 187 -8.58 -22.85 -31.28
CA ARG A 187 -8.85 -22.32 -29.94
C ARG A 187 -9.48 -20.93 -30.04
N THR A 188 -10.56 -20.75 -29.34
CA THR A 188 -11.18 -19.44 -29.06
C THR A 188 -11.04 -19.14 -27.58
N ASP A 189 -10.62 -17.94 -27.24
CA ASP A 189 -10.31 -17.49 -25.88
C ASP A 189 -10.90 -16.11 -25.66
N PHE A 190 -11.73 -15.96 -24.64
CA PHE A 190 -12.30 -14.68 -24.25
C PHE A 190 -11.84 -14.30 -22.85
N GLY A 191 -11.10 -13.20 -22.75
CA GLY A 191 -10.54 -12.67 -21.52
C GLY A 191 -11.18 -11.36 -21.12
N ILE A 192 -11.26 -11.15 -19.80
CA ILE A 192 -11.68 -9.90 -19.19
C ILE A 192 -10.74 -9.52 -18.04
N ASN A 193 -10.43 -8.23 -17.95
CA ASN A 193 -9.75 -7.64 -16.81
C ASN A 193 -10.59 -6.47 -16.32
N HIS A 194 -10.98 -6.52 -15.05
CA HIS A 194 -11.74 -5.46 -14.39
C HIS A 194 -11.08 -5.07 -13.10
N ARG A 195 -10.79 -3.78 -12.94
CA ARG A 195 -10.24 -3.21 -11.71
C ARG A 195 -11.13 -2.08 -11.23
N ASN A 196 -11.55 -2.16 -9.98
CA ASN A 196 -12.26 -1.10 -9.29
C ASN A 196 -11.39 -0.62 -8.12
N PHE A 197 -11.08 0.66 -8.10
CA PHE A 197 -10.35 1.33 -7.03
C PHE A 197 -11.27 2.33 -6.34
N ARG A 198 -11.24 2.31 -5.01
CA ARG A 198 -11.88 3.31 -4.16
C ARG A 198 -10.86 3.82 -3.16
N GLY A 199 -10.59 5.13 -3.23
CA GLY A 199 -9.76 5.83 -2.27
C GLY A 199 -10.64 6.71 -1.38
N ARG A 200 -10.34 6.72 -0.09
CA ARG A 200 -10.93 7.64 0.88
C ARG A 200 -9.81 8.28 1.67
N MET A 201 -9.84 9.60 1.78
CA MET A 201 -8.92 10.38 2.59
C MET A 201 -9.73 11.20 3.60
N PHE A 202 -9.27 11.24 4.83
CA PHE A 202 -9.74 12.14 5.87
C PHE A 202 -8.57 12.94 6.40
N ALA A 203 -8.62 14.27 6.25
CA ALA A 203 -7.70 15.21 6.86
C ALA A 203 -8.42 15.87 8.04
N PRO A 204 -8.00 15.67 9.29
CA PRO A 204 -8.59 16.29 10.44
C PRO A 204 -8.23 17.79 10.51
N LYS A 205 -9.04 18.56 11.20
CA LYS A 205 -8.66 19.87 11.71
C LYS A 205 -7.70 19.66 12.89
N PHE A 206 -6.59 20.40 12.92
CA PHE A 206 -5.63 20.36 14.02
C PHE A 206 -4.90 21.69 14.16
N PHE A 207 -4.29 21.90 15.31
CA PHE A 207 -3.34 22.97 15.59
C PHE A 207 -2.14 22.37 16.31
N HIS A 208 -0.99 22.32 15.66
CA HIS A 208 0.28 21.91 16.24
C HIS A 208 1.13 23.13 16.60
N SER A 209 1.25 24.06 15.66
CA SER A 209 1.96 25.33 15.87
C SER A 209 1.39 26.39 14.92
N ALA A 210 1.85 27.64 15.07
CA ALA A 210 1.44 28.72 14.17
C ALA A 210 1.74 28.42 12.70
N GLU A 211 2.80 27.62 12.43
CA GLU A 211 3.26 27.25 11.11
C GLU A 211 2.71 25.88 10.64
N CYS A 212 2.19 25.08 11.58
CA CYS A 212 1.69 23.71 11.32
C CYS A 212 0.26 23.59 11.88
N LYS A 213 -0.73 23.90 11.06
CA LYS A 213 -2.15 23.82 11.45
C LYS A 213 -3.04 23.61 10.23
N GLU A 214 -4.22 23.09 10.47
CA GLU A 214 -5.32 23.02 9.49
C GLU A 214 -6.62 23.44 10.18
N ASP A 215 -7.25 24.48 9.67
CA ASP A 215 -8.44 25.07 10.29
C ASP A 215 -9.74 24.31 9.95
N ASN A 216 -9.72 23.48 8.90
CA ASN A 216 -10.90 22.75 8.42
C ASN A 216 -10.63 21.26 8.23
N SER A 217 -11.54 20.43 8.70
CA SER A 217 -11.51 19.02 8.35
C SER A 217 -11.95 18.81 6.89
N ARG A 218 -11.30 17.90 6.18
CA ARG A 218 -11.57 17.59 4.78
C ARG A 218 -11.75 16.09 4.57
N VAL A 219 -12.76 15.71 3.81
CA VAL A 219 -12.98 14.35 3.34
C VAL A 219 -12.90 14.35 1.83
N GLU A 220 -12.08 13.48 1.29
CA GLU A 220 -12.03 13.21 -0.14
C GLU A 220 -12.36 11.74 -0.41
N GLN A 221 -13.11 11.52 -1.48
CA GLN A 221 -13.42 10.17 -1.95
C GLN A 221 -13.21 10.11 -3.45
N SER A 222 -12.48 9.11 -3.90
CA SER A 222 -12.24 8.83 -5.32
C SER A 222 -12.68 7.42 -5.66
N THR A 223 -13.22 7.27 -6.86
CA THR A 223 -13.54 5.96 -7.42
C THR A 223 -13.07 5.92 -8.85
N ASN A 224 -12.37 4.86 -9.20
CA ASN A 224 -11.91 4.61 -10.55
C ASN A 224 -12.21 3.17 -10.93
N ALA A 225 -12.89 2.97 -12.06
CA ALA A 225 -13.16 1.66 -12.62
C ALA A 225 -12.54 1.56 -14.01
N ASN A 226 -11.78 0.51 -14.23
CA ASN A 226 -11.17 0.20 -15.52
C ASN A 226 -11.57 -1.22 -15.93
N SER A 227 -12.00 -1.37 -17.17
CA SER A 227 -12.35 -2.66 -17.76
C SER A 227 -11.75 -2.79 -19.14
N SER A 228 -11.18 -3.94 -19.41
CA SER A 228 -10.72 -4.32 -20.75
C SER A 228 -11.12 -5.77 -21.01
N TRP A 229 -11.33 -6.07 -22.26
CA TRP A 229 -11.61 -7.42 -22.72
C TRP A 229 -10.80 -7.72 -23.97
N GLN A 230 -10.59 -9.01 -24.20
CA GLN A 230 -9.85 -9.51 -25.33
C GLN A 230 -10.52 -10.78 -25.84
N TRP A 231 -10.60 -10.92 -27.14
CA TRP A 231 -11.09 -12.12 -27.80
C TRP A 231 -10.07 -12.57 -28.83
N GLU A 232 -9.51 -13.73 -28.60
CA GLU A 232 -8.48 -14.32 -29.45
C GLU A 232 -8.99 -15.60 -30.10
N ASN A 233 -8.62 -15.79 -31.35
CA ASN A 233 -8.88 -17.01 -32.09
C ASN A 233 -7.59 -17.49 -32.73
N THR A 234 -7.22 -18.73 -32.46
CA THR A 234 -5.97 -19.32 -32.90
C THR A 234 -6.25 -20.64 -33.61
N LEU A 235 -5.66 -20.81 -34.79
CA LEU A 235 -5.67 -22.09 -35.51
C LEU A 235 -4.24 -22.65 -35.54
N ARG A 236 -4.07 -23.83 -34.97
CA ARG A 236 -2.78 -24.52 -34.90
C ARG A 236 -2.83 -25.81 -35.71
N TYR A 237 -1.93 -25.92 -36.68
CA TYR A 237 -1.68 -27.17 -37.41
C TYR A 237 -0.28 -27.68 -37.11
N LYS A 238 -0.17 -28.94 -36.67
CA LYS A 238 1.12 -29.59 -36.40
C LYS A 238 1.15 -30.94 -37.08
N LYS A 239 2.06 -31.12 -38.03
CA LYS A 239 2.29 -32.39 -38.73
C LYS A 239 3.75 -32.75 -38.71
N SER A 240 4.05 -33.98 -38.33
CA SER A 240 5.39 -34.54 -38.47
C SER A 240 5.52 -35.16 -39.89
N PHE A 241 6.55 -34.76 -40.61
CA PHE A 241 6.88 -35.28 -41.92
C PHE A 241 8.12 -36.14 -41.79
N GLY A 242 8.01 -37.43 -42.11
CA GLY A 242 9.11 -38.38 -42.10
C GLY A 242 9.34 -39.04 -40.73
N GLU A 243 9.75 -40.31 -40.78
CA GLU A 243 10.46 -41.00 -39.70
C GLU A 243 11.90 -40.53 -39.62
#